data_737fa7c0134c443b504ad90630aa6a49
#
_entry.id   737fa7c0134c443b504ad90630aa6a49
#
_cell.length_a   1.000
_cell.length_b   1.000
_cell.length_c   1.000
_cell.angle_alpha   90.00
_cell.angle_beta   90.00
_cell.angle_gamma   90.00
#
_symmetry.space_group_name_H-M   'P 1'
#
loop_
_entity.id
_entity.type
_entity.pdbx_description
1 polymer ?
#
loop_
_entity_poly.entity_id
_entity_poly.type
_entity_poly.pdbx_seq_one_letter_code
_entity_poly.pdbx_strand_id
1 'polypeptide(L)'
;MEQIVFGTRYKSLFWGIFSTALLQSSSVTTSFTVPLVANKKASLRQVFPFIMGANVGTTFTALVASLSNVDSSLSIAFAHLLFNTIGVCIFFFLPVIKEIPLVLAQLLGKAAMRYRLAGFLYLLLTFFAIPFLLIFFSEK
;
A
#
# COMPACT_ATOMS: atom_id res chain seq x y z
N MET A 1 -1.42 -22.11 -5.78
CA MET A 1 -1.02 -20.71 -6.04
C MET A 1 -1.05 -19.86 -4.76
N GLU A 2 -2.09 -19.95 -3.94
CA GLU A 2 -2.23 -19.18 -2.69
C GLU A 2 -1.11 -19.44 -1.68
N GLN A 3 -0.70 -20.69 -1.47
CA GLN A 3 0.40 -21.03 -0.56
C GLN A 3 1.78 -20.57 -1.08
N ILE A 4 1.95 -20.43 -2.39
CA ILE A 4 3.20 -19.96 -2.99
C ILE A 4 3.36 -18.47 -2.71
N VAL A 5 2.30 -17.69 -2.88
CA VAL A 5 2.32 -16.22 -2.69
C VAL A 5 2.13 -15.83 -1.24
N PHE A 6 1.12 -16.40 -0.56
CA PHE A 6 0.69 -15.98 0.78
C PHE A 6 1.06 -16.98 1.89
N GLY A 7 1.89 -17.98 1.61
CA GLY A 7 2.25 -19.02 2.57
C GLY A 7 3.09 -18.54 3.77
N THR A 8 3.91 -17.50 3.58
CA THR A 8 4.63 -16.83 4.66
C THR A 8 4.70 -15.34 4.40
N ARG A 9 4.86 -14.53 5.49
CA ARG A 9 4.95 -13.07 5.37
C ARG A 9 6.09 -12.60 4.45
N TYR A 10 7.22 -13.32 4.43
CA TYR A 10 8.37 -13.00 3.57
C TYR A 10 8.05 -13.28 2.10
N LYS A 11 7.39 -14.40 1.79
CA LYS A 11 6.94 -14.72 0.43
C LYS A 11 5.95 -13.69 -0.06
N SER A 12 4.96 -13.32 0.76
CA SER A 12 3.97 -12.29 0.40
C SER A 12 4.66 -10.95 0.08
N LEU A 13 5.59 -10.51 0.93
CA LEU A 13 6.35 -9.28 0.71
C LEU A 13 7.11 -9.34 -0.62
N PHE A 14 7.88 -10.41 -0.84
CA PHE A 14 8.67 -10.62 -2.05
C PHE A 14 7.78 -10.60 -3.31
N TRP A 15 6.68 -11.37 -3.30
CA TRP A 15 5.76 -11.41 -4.44
C TRP A 15 5.08 -10.06 -4.69
N GLY A 16 4.80 -9.28 -3.65
CA GLY A 16 4.30 -7.91 -3.78
C GLY A 16 5.31 -7.00 -4.50
N ILE A 17 6.58 -7.02 -4.09
CA ILE A 17 7.66 -6.27 -4.73
C ILE A 17 7.79 -6.70 -6.20
N PHE A 18 7.94 -7.99 -6.43
CA PHE A 18 8.19 -8.57 -7.74
C PHE A 18 7.05 -8.30 -8.73
N SER A 19 5.80 -8.55 -8.30
CA SER A 19 4.62 -8.30 -9.14
C SER A 19 4.48 -6.82 -9.51
N THR A 20 4.74 -5.90 -8.55
CA THR A 20 4.64 -4.47 -8.83
C THR A 20 5.78 -3.98 -9.73
N ALA A 21 7.00 -4.50 -9.54
CA ALA A 21 8.12 -4.17 -10.42
C ALA A 21 7.86 -4.60 -11.87
N LEU A 22 7.21 -5.76 -12.07
CA LEU A 22 6.82 -6.23 -13.40
C LEU A 22 5.67 -5.44 -14.01
N LEU A 23 4.59 -5.21 -13.24
CA LEU A 23 3.38 -4.53 -13.69
C LEU A 23 3.51 -3.02 -13.71
N GLN A 24 4.55 -2.48 -13.05
CA GLN A 24 4.80 -1.05 -12.88
C GLN A 24 3.60 -0.28 -12.29
N SER A 25 2.73 -1.01 -11.58
CA SER A 25 1.52 -0.45 -10.97
C SER A 25 1.15 -1.19 -9.69
N SER A 26 1.34 -0.53 -8.54
CA SER A 26 0.92 -1.06 -7.25
C SER A 26 -0.60 -1.15 -7.12
N SER A 27 -1.33 -0.25 -7.76
CA SER A 27 -2.80 -0.28 -7.76
C SER A 27 -3.33 -1.52 -8.47
N VAL A 28 -2.77 -1.87 -9.62
CA VAL A 28 -3.11 -3.11 -10.34
C VAL A 28 -2.73 -4.31 -9.48
N THR A 29 -1.49 -4.36 -8.98
CA THR A 29 -0.98 -5.45 -8.14
C THR A 29 -1.87 -5.68 -6.91
N THR A 30 -2.23 -4.62 -6.19
CA THR A 30 -3.04 -4.74 -4.97
C THR A 30 -4.49 -5.07 -5.27
N SER A 31 -5.03 -4.66 -6.41
CA SER A 31 -6.40 -5.00 -6.84
C SER A 31 -6.62 -6.50 -6.97
N PHE A 32 -5.58 -7.29 -7.32
CA PHE A 32 -5.67 -8.76 -7.32
C PHE A 32 -5.95 -9.37 -5.95
N THR A 33 -5.61 -8.68 -4.88
CA THR A 33 -5.85 -9.17 -3.52
C THR A 33 -7.30 -9.02 -3.09
N VAL A 34 -8.05 -8.08 -3.68
CA VAL A 34 -9.44 -7.79 -3.31
C VAL A 34 -10.35 -9.01 -3.48
N PRO A 35 -10.41 -9.68 -4.66
CA PRO A 35 -11.25 -10.87 -4.82
C PRO A 35 -10.77 -12.04 -3.96
N LEU A 36 -9.46 -12.14 -3.65
CA LEU A 36 -8.95 -13.21 -2.78
C LEU A 36 -9.44 -13.05 -1.35
N VAL A 37 -9.43 -11.82 -0.83
CA VAL A 37 -9.94 -11.52 0.51
C VAL A 37 -11.47 -11.62 0.56
N ALA A 38 -12.17 -11.10 -0.45
CA ALA A 38 -13.62 -11.13 -0.54
C ALA A 38 -14.16 -12.57 -0.57
N ASN A 39 -13.49 -13.47 -1.29
CA ASN A 39 -13.84 -14.89 -1.37
C ASN A 39 -13.24 -15.74 -0.21
N LYS A 40 -12.68 -15.09 0.82
CA LYS A 40 -12.06 -15.77 1.98
C LYS A 40 -10.91 -16.73 1.62
N LYS A 41 -10.31 -16.58 0.44
CA LYS A 41 -9.16 -17.38 0.00
C LYS A 41 -7.86 -16.92 0.65
N ALA A 42 -7.78 -15.64 1.03
CA ALA A 42 -6.69 -15.09 1.81
C ALA A 42 -7.24 -14.17 2.91
N SER A 43 -6.57 -14.14 4.04
CA SER A 43 -6.91 -13.20 5.13
C SER A 43 -6.21 -11.86 4.92
N LEU A 44 -6.75 -10.78 5.51
CA LEU A 44 -6.10 -9.46 5.50
C LEU A 44 -4.67 -9.51 6.05
N ARG A 45 -4.41 -10.34 7.06
CA ARG A 45 -3.07 -10.53 7.65
C ARG A 45 -2.07 -11.15 6.68
N GLN A 46 -2.52 -12.05 5.79
CA GLN A 46 -1.68 -12.68 4.77
C GLN A 46 -1.40 -11.74 3.59
N VAL A 47 -2.39 -10.92 3.23
CA VAL A 47 -2.30 -9.98 2.12
C VAL A 47 -1.53 -8.70 2.51
N PHE A 48 -1.55 -8.31 3.78
CA PHE A 48 -0.90 -7.09 4.25
C PHE A 48 0.59 -6.99 3.86
N PRO A 49 1.44 -8.02 4.10
CA PRO A 49 2.83 -7.98 3.64
C PRO A 49 2.97 -7.86 2.12
N PHE A 50 2.04 -8.42 1.35
CA PHE A 50 2.01 -8.28 -0.11
C PHE A 50 1.78 -6.83 -0.53
N ILE A 51 0.81 -6.14 0.10
CA ILE A 51 0.53 -4.72 -0.15
C ILE A 51 1.74 -3.86 0.21
N MET A 52 2.39 -4.15 1.34
CA MET A 52 3.63 -3.47 1.73
C MET A 52 4.74 -3.67 0.69
N GLY A 53 4.90 -4.90 0.19
CA GLY A 53 5.83 -5.21 -0.89
C GLY A 53 5.49 -4.45 -2.18
N ALA A 54 4.21 -4.34 -2.53
CA ALA A 54 3.77 -3.59 -3.70
C ALA A 54 4.18 -2.10 -3.62
N ASN A 55 4.12 -1.49 -2.44
CA ASN A 55 4.56 -0.11 -2.25
C ASN A 55 6.08 0.04 -2.48
N VAL A 56 6.89 -0.90 -1.98
CA VAL A 56 8.34 -0.91 -2.27
C VAL A 56 8.60 -1.15 -3.76
N GLY A 57 7.85 -2.06 -4.39
CA GLY A 57 7.98 -2.31 -5.83
C GLY A 57 7.74 -1.06 -6.69
N THR A 58 6.80 -0.19 -6.30
CA THR A 58 6.57 1.10 -6.98
C THR A 58 7.79 2.03 -6.90
N THR A 59 8.50 2.02 -5.78
CA THR A 59 9.68 2.88 -5.65
C THR A 59 10.83 2.41 -6.53
N PHE A 60 10.93 1.11 -6.75
CA PHE A 60 11.90 0.56 -7.69
C PHE A 60 11.63 1.03 -9.13
N THR A 61 10.37 1.05 -9.56
CA THR A 61 10.00 1.56 -10.88
C THR A 61 10.28 3.07 -11.02
N ALA A 62 10.02 3.84 -9.95
CA ALA A 62 10.35 5.27 -9.91
C ALA A 62 11.88 5.51 -10.00
N LEU A 63 12.68 4.66 -9.33
CA LEU A 63 14.14 4.75 -9.40
C LEU A 63 14.64 4.48 -10.82
N VAL A 64 14.15 3.42 -11.48
CA VAL A 64 14.51 3.11 -12.87
C VAL A 64 14.13 4.26 -13.81
N ALA A 65 12.93 4.83 -13.66
CA ALA A 65 12.49 5.97 -14.46
C ALA A 65 13.37 7.22 -14.23
N SER A 66 13.86 7.43 -13.01
CA SER A 66 14.70 8.58 -12.68
C SER A 66 16.11 8.53 -13.29
N LEU A 67 16.59 7.34 -13.65
CA LEU A 67 17.89 7.18 -14.35
C LEU A 67 17.87 7.75 -15.77
N SER A 68 16.70 7.95 -16.34
CA SER A 68 16.52 8.51 -17.70
C SER A 68 16.35 10.01 -17.70
N ASN A 69 16.29 10.69 -16.54
CA ASN A 69 15.95 12.10 -16.40
C ASN A 69 16.82 12.80 -15.33
N VAL A 70 16.84 14.12 -15.40
CA VAL A 70 17.67 15.11 -14.67
C VAL A 70 17.75 14.90 -13.13
N ASP A 71 18.84 15.36 -12.53
CA ASP A 71 19.30 15.19 -11.14
C ASP A 71 18.25 15.34 -10.02
N SER A 72 17.22 16.17 -10.18
CA SER A 72 16.17 16.35 -9.17
C SER A 72 15.22 15.16 -9.03
N SER A 73 15.01 14.41 -10.10
CA SER A 73 14.11 13.24 -10.08
C SER A 73 14.68 12.07 -9.29
N LEU A 74 16.00 11.91 -9.28
CA LEU A 74 16.70 10.88 -8.55
C LEU A 74 16.55 11.06 -7.03
N SER A 75 16.69 12.29 -6.52
CA SER A 75 16.53 12.60 -5.09
C SER A 75 15.12 12.25 -4.59
N ILE A 76 14.09 12.56 -5.38
CA ILE A 76 12.70 12.25 -5.04
C ILE A 76 12.48 10.72 -5.05
N ALA A 77 13.04 10.01 -6.03
CA ALA A 77 12.93 8.55 -6.10
C ALA A 77 13.60 7.87 -4.90
N PHE A 78 14.78 8.36 -4.47
CA PHE A 78 15.45 7.86 -3.26
C PHE A 78 14.67 8.17 -1.98
N ALA A 79 14.13 9.38 -1.84
CA ALA A 79 13.30 9.74 -0.69
C ALA A 79 12.05 8.83 -0.62
N HIS A 80 11.40 8.55 -1.74
CA HIS A 80 10.27 7.64 -1.84
C HIS A 80 10.65 6.20 -1.46
N LEU A 81 11.78 5.69 -1.98
CA LEU A 81 12.30 4.37 -1.63
C LEU A 81 12.58 4.27 -0.14
N LEU A 82 13.26 5.26 0.43
CA LEU A 82 13.62 5.29 1.85
C LEU A 82 12.37 5.31 2.73
N PHE A 83 11.40 6.16 2.41
CA PHE A 83 10.13 6.25 3.13
C PHE A 83 9.38 4.91 3.15
N ASN A 84 9.21 4.26 1.99
CA ASN A 84 8.52 2.97 1.92
C ASN A 84 9.32 1.85 2.61
N THR A 85 10.64 1.85 2.50
CA THR A 85 11.49 0.85 3.17
C THR A 85 11.43 0.99 4.69
N ILE A 86 11.49 2.21 5.22
CA ILE A 86 11.31 2.48 6.65
C ILE A 86 9.92 2.04 7.10
N GLY A 87 8.87 2.38 6.34
CA GLY A 87 7.51 1.94 6.62
C GLY A 87 7.40 0.42 6.68
N VAL A 88 7.98 -0.29 5.70
CA VAL A 88 8.02 -1.77 5.71
C VAL A 88 8.76 -2.27 6.95
N CYS A 89 9.93 -1.73 7.29
CA CYS A 89 10.68 -2.14 8.48
C CYS A 89 9.84 -1.99 9.75
N ILE A 90 9.17 -0.86 9.93
CA ILE A 90 8.32 -0.60 11.10
C ILE A 90 7.18 -1.63 11.19
N PHE A 91 6.37 -1.75 10.14
CA PHE A 91 5.18 -2.62 10.19
C PHE A 91 5.50 -4.11 10.09
N PHE A 92 6.64 -4.47 9.48
CA PHE A 92 7.02 -5.87 9.30
C PHE A 92 7.65 -6.46 10.57
N PHE A 93 8.50 -5.69 11.26
CA PHE A 93 9.22 -6.15 12.44
C PHE A 93 8.50 -5.87 13.75
N LEU A 94 7.64 -4.85 13.81
CA LEU A 94 6.92 -4.51 15.03
C LEU A 94 5.48 -5.09 15.02
N PRO A 95 5.27 -6.23 15.72
CA PRO A 95 4.00 -6.96 15.64
C PRO A 95 2.80 -6.18 16.19
N VAL A 96 3.03 -5.28 17.13
CA VAL A 96 1.96 -4.45 17.71
C VAL A 96 1.50 -3.37 16.72
N ILE A 97 2.46 -2.71 16.06
CA ILE A 97 2.17 -1.58 15.17
C ILE A 97 1.43 -2.03 13.91
N LYS A 98 1.74 -3.21 13.38
CA LYS A 98 1.04 -3.76 12.19
C LYS A 98 -0.44 -4.05 12.42
N GLU A 99 -0.88 -4.27 13.67
CA GLU A 99 -2.29 -4.51 13.95
C GLU A 99 -3.13 -3.25 13.78
N ILE A 100 -2.55 -2.05 13.94
CA ILE A 100 -3.26 -0.78 13.81
C ILE A 100 -3.91 -0.64 12.42
N PRO A 101 -3.17 -0.68 11.29
CA PRO A 101 -3.79 -0.56 9.97
C PRO A 101 -4.74 -1.72 9.66
N LEU A 102 -4.48 -2.92 10.16
CA LEU A 102 -5.36 -4.08 9.95
C LEU A 102 -6.72 -3.89 10.65
N VAL A 103 -6.71 -3.43 11.91
CA VAL A 103 -7.93 -3.14 12.67
C VAL A 103 -8.70 -2.01 12.02
N LEU A 104 -8.03 -0.92 11.64
CA LEU A 104 -8.66 0.22 10.97
C LEU A 104 -9.30 -0.20 9.65
N ALA A 105 -8.62 -1.00 8.83
CA ALA A 105 -9.16 -1.52 7.57
C ALA A 105 -10.40 -2.41 7.81
N GLN A 106 -10.39 -3.25 8.85
CA GLN A 106 -11.55 -4.08 9.21
C GLN A 106 -12.72 -3.24 9.70
N LEU A 107 -12.48 -2.23 10.53
CA LEU A 107 -13.52 -1.33 11.03
C LEU A 107 -14.15 -0.54 9.88
N LEU A 108 -13.33 0.02 8.99
CA LEU A 108 -13.81 0.72 7.81
C LEU A 108 -14.62 -0.21 6.90
N GLY A 109 -14.13 -1.43 6.65
CA GLY A 109 -14.84 -2.42 5.85
C GLY A 109 -16.20 -2.77 6.44
N LYS A 110 -16.29 -2.99 7.75
CA LYS A 110 -17.57 -3.22 8.46
C LYS A 110 -18.49 -2.01 8.37
N ALA A 111 -17.97 -0.80 8.57
CA ALA A 111 -18.75 0.43 8.46
C ALA A 111 -19.28 0.64 7.05
N ALA A 112 -18.46 0.41 6.01
CA ALA A 112 -18.86 0.54 4.62
C ALA A 112 -19.91 -0.51 4.19
N MET A 113 -19.82 -1.73 4.73
CA MET A 113 -20.86 -2.74 4.51
C MET A 113 -22.19 -2.40 5.17
N ARG A 114 -22.15 -1.76 6.33
CA ARG A 114 -23.36 -1.34 7.06
C ARG A 114 -23.97 -0.05 6.52
N TYR A 115 -23.12 0.90 6.17
CA TYR A 115 -23.50 2.21 5.67
C TYR A 115 -22.70 2.53 4.41
N ARG A 116 -23.32 2.43 3.22
CA ARG A 116 -22.66 2.71 1.92
C ARG A 116 -22.02 4.09 1.87
N LEU A 117 -22.66 5.06 2.55
CA LEU A 117 -22.19 6.44 2.64
C LEU A 117 -20.87 6.55 3.42
N ALA A 118 -20.60 5.67 4.39
CA ALA A 118 -19.36 5.71 5.18
C ALA A 118 -18.10 5.50 4.33
N GLY A 119 -18.14 4.53 3.39
CA GLY A 119 -17.04 4.32 2.45
C GLY A 119 -16.84 5.50 1.52
N PHE A 120 -17.92 6.08 1.00
CA PHE A 120 -17.87 7.26 0.14
C PHE A 120 -17.30 8.49 0.87
N LEU A 121 -17.80 8.77 2.08
CA LEU A 121 -17.31 9.88 2.92
C LEU A 121 -15.83 9.69 3.27
N TYR A 122 -15.40 8.48 3.60
CA TYR A 122 -13.98 8.19 3.86
C TYR A 122 -13.10 8.54 2.66
N LEU A 123 -13.49 8.12 1.44
CA LEU A 123 -12.74 8.42 0.23
C LEU A 123 -12.70 9.94 -0.02
N LEU A 124 -13.85 10.60 0.09
CA LEU A 124 -13.96 12.03 -0.16
C LEU A 124 -13.13 12.85 0.86
N LEU A 125 -13.21 12.50 2.14
CA LEU A 125 -12.45 13.19 3.18
C LEU A 125 -10.95 12.94 3.04
N THR A 126 -10.53 11.67 2.87
CA THR A 126 -9.11 11.30 2.89
C THR A 126 -8.37 11.75 1.63
N PHE A 127 -9.00 11.64 0.46
CA PHE A 127 -8.32 11.88 -0.81
C PHE A 127 -8.58 13.26 -1.42
N PHE A 128 -9.61 13.98 -0.93
CA PHE A 128 -9.94 15.31 -1.44
C PHE A 128 -9.91 16.38 -0.35
N ALA A 129 -10.70 16.24 0.71
CA ALA A 129 -10.84 17.30 1.70
C ALA A 129 -9.55 17.53 2.49
N ILE A 130 -8.90 16.48 3.01
CA ILE A 130 -7.66 16.60 3.79
C ILE A 130 -6.52 17.18 2.94
N PRO A 131 -6.18 16.65 1.74
CA PRO A 131 -5.15 17.23 0.91
C PRO A 131 -5.43 18.69 0.51
N PHE A 132 -6.69 19.00 0.16
CA PHE A 132 -7.08 20.36 -0.17
C PHE A 132 -6.86 21.34 1.00
N LEU A 133 -7.28 20.96 2.22
CA LEU A 133 -7.07 21.77 3.42
C LEU A 133 -5.57 21.94 3.72
N LEU A 134 -4.77 20.89 3.60
CA LEU A 134 -3.33 20.98 3.82
C LEU A 134 -2.66 21.93 2.85
N ILE A 135 -3.00 21.88 1.56
CA ILE A 135 -2.48 22.81 0.55
C ILE A 135 -2.92 24.23 0.87
N PHE A 136 -4.22 24.43 1.15
CA PHE A 136 -4.77 25.76 1.45
C PHE A 136 -4.12 26.45 2.65
N PHE A 137 -3.80 25.69 3.69
CA PHE A 137 -3.13 26.22 4.88
C PHE A 137 -1.60 26.31 4.74
N SER A 138 -1.00 25.54 3.80
CA SER A 138 0.45 25.59 3.53
C SER A 138 0.86 26.81 2.69
N GLU A 139 -0.06 27.39 1.93
CA GLU A 139 0.21 28.59 1.10
C GLU A 139 0.04 29.92 1.87
N LYS A 140 -0.28 29.88 3.15
CA LYS A 140 -0.35 31.03 4.04
C LYS A 140 0.87 31.11 4.95
#